data_29f3de79d6765a86ad2fe4fd472b8572
#
_entry.id   29f3de79d6765a86ad2fe4fd472b8572
#
_cell.length_a   1.000
_cell.length_b   1.000
_cell.length_c   1.000
_cell.angle_alpha   90.00
_cell.angle_beta   90.00
_cell.angle_gamma   90.00
#
_symmetry.space_group_name_H-M   'P 1'
#
loop_
_entity.id
_entity.type
_entity.pdbx_description
1 polymer ?
#
loop_
_entity_poly.entity_id
_entity_poly.type
_entity_poly.pdbx_seq_one_letter_code
_entity_poly.pdbx_strand_id
1 'polypeptide(L)'
;IFFFGEGVDLITVLGVNVGLFIFHLLGSNLRHSHIYISYWGWLEKWLISPAQHQLHHSVDPNHHGKNLGITLAIWDRLCGTLLVAPKNLSLKFGFEVEEQKRVGTLRYVYFDSFIESLCSLINFIIRGPFIMFKKRKQNLVFGFLLFSLLIGLGAPSLVSADPGSINIYSHRQPFLIKPFLKAFTEKTGVKTNILYSKRGLAARIQAEGKNTPADVVLTVDIARMMSYHRKGVLASIKSKVLDTNVPEHLRSSDNTWFALSKRARIVAISKDRVTRDEIKRIEDLQEVKWRGRLCSRPGSHVYNRSLLASIIAANGAEKASRWARGLVENLARRPQGNDRAQIKGIHSGECDLALVNHYYYGKLLFSNVPEQRTWAKSVNLIFTNQSDRGNHVNISGGGVVKYSKNKENAIRLLEFLTEQTAQRLYGEINFEYPVNPAVPIGKELLSWGNFKEDKIEIEKIASLARAAQKIIDKTGW
;
A
#
# COMPACT_ATOMS: atom_id res chain seq x y z
N ILE A 1 19.66 -16.13 -6.53
CA ILE A 1 20.28 -14.88 -7.03
C ILE A 1 21.38 -14.39 -6.08
N PHE A 2 21.30 -14.63 -4.76
CA PHE A 2 22.32 -14.18 -3.80
C PHE A 2 23.64 -15.01 -3.82
N PHE A 3 23.64 -16.19 -4.42
CA PHE A 3 24.78 -17.08 -4.41
C PHE A 3 25.45 -17.31 -5.78
N PHE A 4 24.83 -16.85 -6.87
CA PHE A 4 25.33 -17.06 -8.22
C PHE A 4 25.23 -15.75 -8.98
N GLY A 5 26.37 -15.23 -9.42
CA GLY A 5 26.45 -14.00 -10.21
C GLY A 5 25.67 -14.08 -11.53
N GLU A 6 25.52 -12.95 -12.20
CA GLU A 6 24.91 -12.86 -13.52
C GLU A 6 25.49 -13.87 -14.49
N GLY A 7 24.65 -14.77 -15.02
CA GLY A 7 25.05 -15.75 -16.03
C GLY A 7 24.67 -17.20 -15.76
N VAL A 8 24.03 -17.51 -14.62
CA VAL A 8 23.50 -18.84 -14.37
C VAL A 8 21.99 -18.84 -14.59
N ASP A 9 21.59 -19.12 -15.83
CA ASP A 9 20.22 -19.47 -16.19
C ASP A 9 19.89 -20.86 -15.65
N LEU A 10 19.82 -20.97 -14.35
CA LEU A 10 19.29 -22.17 -13.71
C LEU A 10 17.78 -22.17 -13.90
N ILE A 11 17.31 -23.23 -14.53
CA ILE A 11 15.94 -23.59 -14.83
C ILE A 11 14.94 -22.79 -13.97
N THR A 12 14.29 -21.81 -14.58
CA THR A 12 13.23 -21.03 -13.94
C THR A 12 11.88 -21.48 -14.48
N VAL A 13 10.93 -21.77 -13.60
CA VAL A 13 9.53 -21.96 -13.96
C VAL A 13 8.78 -20.68 -13.61
N LEU A 14 8.24 -19.99 -14.63
CA LEU A 14 7.49 -18.72 -14.46
C LEU A 14 8.28 -17.63 -13.70
N GLY A 15 9.61 -17.58 -13.90
CA GLY A 15 10.47 -16.59 -13.25
C GLY A 15 10.87 -16.92 -11.81
N VAL A 16 10.59 -18.12 -11.33
CA VAL A 16 10.98 -18.60 -10.00
C VAL A 16 11.98 -19.74 -10.15
N ASN A 17 13.07 -19.70 -9.37
CA ASN A 17 14.05 -20.80 -9.33
C ASN A 17 13.37 -22.11 -8.93
N VAL A 18 13.53 -23.17 -9.73
CA VAL A 18 12.88 -24.49 -9.51
C VAL A 18 13.22 -25.06 -8.14
N GLY A 19 14.44 -24.91 -7.68
CA GLY A 19 14.84 -25.38 -6.34
C GLY A 19 14.06 -24.67 -5.23
N LEU A 20 13.88 -23.36 -5.34
CA LEU A 20 13.08 -22.56 -4.41
C LEU A 20 11.58 -22.92 -4.51
N PHE A 21 11.09 -23.16 -5.71
CA PHE A 21 9.69 -23.59 -5.94
C PHE A 21 9.43 -24.97 -5.31
N ILE A 22 10.28 -25.94 -5.54
CA ILE A 22 10.19 -27.28 -4.94
C ILE A 22 10.32 -27.20 -3.41
N PHE A 23 11.23 -26.38 -2.91
CA PHE A 23 11.40 -26.15 -1.48
C PHE A 23 10.13 -25.57 -0.83
N HIS A 24 9.47 -24.59 -1.47
CA HIS A 24 8.21 -24.03 -0.98
C HIS A 24 7.03 -24.99 -1.14
N LEU A 25 6.99 -25.77 -2.22
CA LEU A 25 5.93 -26.75 -2.46
C LEU A 25 5.96 -27.89 -1.44
N LEU A 26 7.15 -28.46 -1.20
CA LEU A 26 7.32 -29.62 -0.32
C LEU A 26 7.55 -29.24 1.15
N GLY A 27 8.14 -28.10 1.42
CA GLY A 27 8.50 -27.70 2.78
C GLY A 27 7.51 -26.71 3.40
N SER A 28 7.23 -25.58 2.76
CA SER A 28 6.50 -24.49 3.36
C SER A 28 4.98 -24.76 3.47
N ASN A 29 4.37 -25.32 2.42
CA ASN A 29 2.93 -25.59 2.41
C ASN A 29 2.54 -26.77 3.32
N LEU A 30 3.41 -27.77 3.47
CA LEU A 30 3.15 -28.95 4.30
C LEU A 30 3.27 -28.67 5.80
N ARG A 31 3.99 -27.62 6.20
CA ARG A 31 4.15 -27.22 7.62
C ARG A 31 2.83 -26.83 8.29
N HIS A 32 1.94 -26.22 7.53
CA HIS A 32 0.61 -25.81 8.00
C HIS A 32 -0.52 -26.73 7.51
N SER A 33 -0.16 -27.93 7.01
CA SER A 33 -1.13 -28.98 6.64
C SER A 33 -1.44 -29.86 7.84
N HIS A 34 -2.47 -30.72 7.73
CA HIS A 34 -2.78 -31.76 8.73
C HIS A 34 -1.98 -33.05 8.50
N ILE A 35 -1.02 -33.03 7.59
CA ILE A 35 -0.20 -34.20 7.27
C ILE A 35 1.07 -34.11 8.13
N TYR A 36 1.23 -35.07 9.06
CA TYR A 36 2.38 -35.17 9.94
C TYR A 36 3.55 -35.84 9.25
N ILE A 37 4.51 -35.05 8.72
CA ILE A 37 5.69 -35.56 8.02
C ILE A 37 6.94 -35.24 8.85
N SER A 38 7.54 -36.25 9.44
CA SER A 38 8.87 -36.18 10.07
C SER A 38 9.96 -36.64 9.10
N TYR A 39 11.14 -36.05 9.23
CA TYR A 39 12.33 -36.51 8.53
C TYR A 39 13.04 -37.60 9.33
N TRP A 40 14.14 -38.17 8.79
CA TRP A 40 14.99 -39.06 9.58
C TRP A 40 15.59 -38.27 10.75
N GLY A 41 15.65 -38.84 11.95
CA GLY A 41 16.04 -38.13 13.17
C GLY A 41 17.43 -37.45 13.13
N TRP A 42 18.37 -37.92 12.29
CA TRP A 42 19.64 -37.24 12.06
C TRP A 42 19.45 -35.97 11.20
N LEU A 43 18.50 -35.96 10.24
CA LEU A 43 18.24 -34.85 9.35
C LEU A 43 17.46 -33.73 10.07
N GLU A 44 16.58 -34.07 11.01
CA GLU A 44 15.86 -33.13 11.87
C GLU A 44 16.75 -32.32 12.82
N LYS A 45 18.01 -32.76 13.01
CA LYS A 45 19.03 -31.97 13.73
C LYS A 45 19.62 -30.84 12.90
N TRP A 46 19.36 -30.82 11.59
CA TRP A 46 19.89 -29.83 10.64
C TRP A 46 18.77 -29.05 9.92
N LEU A 47 17.67 -29.71 9.58
CA LEU A 47 16.54 -29.14 8.85
C LEU A 47 15.27 -29.33 9.65
N ILE A 48 14.45 -28.28 9.74
CA ILE A 48 13.15 -28.34 10.38
C ILE A 48 12.16 -29.08 9.47
N SER A 49 11.66 -30.23 9.92
CA SER A 49 10.61 -30.98 9.23
C SER A 49 9.23 -30.32 9.41
N PRO A 50 8.24 -30.60 8.54
CA PRO A 50 6.86 -30.19 8.76
C PRO A 50 6.33 -30.58 10.15
N ALA A 51 6.60 -31.79 10.61
CA ALA A 51 6.21 -32.26 11.93
C ALA A 51 6.85 -31.45 13.08
N GLN A 52 8.15 -31.13 12.98
CA GLN A 52 8.81 -30.28 13.97
C GLN A 52 8.21 -28.86 14.01
N HIS A 53 7.84 -28.30 12.86
CA HIS A 53 7.19 -27.01 12.79
C HIS A 53 5.77 -27.06 13.37
N GLN A 54 5.03 -28.15 13.16
CA GLN A 54 3.70 -28.36 13.73
C GLN A 54 3.73 -28.51 15.27
N LEU A 55 4.81 -29.02 15.85
CA LEU A 55 4.96 -29.14 17.30
C LEU A 55 4.81 -27.79 18.00
N HIS A 56 5.43 -26.75 17.51
CA HIS A 56 5.34 -25.44 18.13
C HIS A 56 3.94 -24.76 17.99
N HIS A 57 3.10 -25.27 17.10
CA HIS A 57 1.69 -24.83 16.97
C HIS A 57 0.72 -25.67 17.82
N SER A 58 1.22 -26.66 18.57
CA SER A 58 0.36 -27.51 19.39
C SER A 58 -0.04 -26.80 20.69
N VAL A 59 -1.14 -27.24 21.28
CA VAL A 59 -1.62 -26.76 22.60
C VAL A 59 -0.81 -27.30 23.78
N ASP A 60 0.13 -28.22 23.56
CA ASP A 60 0.95 -28.82 24.62
C ASP A 60 2.00 -27.80 25.10
N PRO A 61 1.99 -27.41 26.41
CA PRO A 61 2.97 -26.47 26.95
C PRO A 61 4.45 -26.92 26.78
N ASN A 62 4.73 -28.22 26.69
CA ASN A 62 6.09 -28.75 26.48
C ASN A 62 6.63 -28.45 25.07
N HIS A 63 5.77 -28.14 24.14
CA HIS A 63 6.11 -27.80 22.75
C HIS A 63 6.26 -26.28 22.52
N HIS A 64 5.83 -25.47 23.48
CA HIS A 64 5.91 -24.00 23.36
C HIS A 64 7.38 -23.56 23.38
N GLY A 65 7.72 -22.60 22.51
CA GLY A 65 9.09 -22.08 22.38
C GLY A 65 10.10 -23.07 21.79
N LYS A 66 9.65 -24.17 21.18
CA LYS A 66 10.49 -25.15 20.49
C LYS A 66 10.42 -24.95 18.97
N ASN A 67 11.49 -25.37 18.27
CA ASN A 67 11.57 -25.41 16.80
C ASN A 67 11.16 -24.08 16.14
N LEU A 68 11.74 -22.99 16.58
CA LEU A 68 11.44 -21.63 16.09
C LEU A 68 12.08 -21.34 14.72
N GLY A 69 13.04 -22.15 14.28
CA GLY A 69 13.68 -22.04 12.98
C GLY A 69 12.71 -22.31 11.83
N ILE A 70 12.82 -21.53 10.75
CA ILE A 70 11.95 -21.72 9.57
C ILE A 70 12.44 -22.88 8.68
N THR A 71 13.74 -23.08 8.54
CA THR A 71 14.32 -24.05 7.61
C THR A 71 15.45 -24.83 8.25
N LEU A 72 16.37 -24.13 8.89
CA LEU A 72 17.55 -24.72 9.52
C LEU A 72 17.32 -24.90 11.02
N ALA A 73 17.49 -26.14 11.48
CA ALA A 73 17.40 -26.50 12.89
C ALA A 73 18.64 -26.10 13.71
N ILE A 74 19.69 -25.63 13.05
CA ILE A 74 20.94 -25.24 13.69
C ILE A 74 20.76 -24.16 14.76
N TRP A 75 19.86 -23.20 14.51
CA TRP A 75 19.55 -22.13 15.47
C TRP A 75 18.85 -22.67 16.71
N ASP A 76 17.87 -23.57 16.54
CA ASP A 76 17.19 -24.21 17.65
C ASP A 76 18.15 -25.09 18.46
N ARG A 77 19.10 -25.73 17.78
CA ARG A 77 20.14 -26.53 18.45
C ARG A 77 21.06 -25.66 19.29
N LEU A 78 21.50 -24.50 18.77
CA LEU A 78 22.36 -23.55 19.48
C LEU A 78 21.64 -22.90 20.67
N CYS A 79 20.35 -22.63 20.54
CA CYS A 79 19.52 -22.00 21.56
C CYS A 79 18.91 -23.01 22.56
N GLY A 80 19.10 -24.33 22.37
CA GLY A 80 18.49 -25.36 23.23
C GLY A 80 16.97 -25.49 23.07
N THR A 81 16.42 -24.99 21.96
CA THR A 81 14.98 -25.04 21.64
C THR A 81 14.63 -26.17 20.66
N LEU A 82 15.62 -26.93 20.17
CA LEU A 82 15.38 -28.04 19.26
C LEU A 82 14.63 -29.20 19.93
N LEU A 83 13.50 -29.56 19.34
CA LEU A 83 12.73 -30.75 19.69
C LEU A 83 12.56 -31.62 18.44
N VAL A 84 13.12 -32.84 18.47
CA VAL A 84 12.97 -33.82 17.37
C VAL A 84 11.52 -34.35 17.39
N ALA A 85 10.89 -34.44 16.21
CA ALA A 85 9.52 -34.85 16.11
C ALA A 85 9.36 -36.35 16.44
N PRO A 86 8.50 -36.70 17.42
CA PRO A 86 8.17 -38.11 17.69
C PRO A 86 7.49 -38.75 16.48
N LYS A 87 7.73 -40.03 16.23
CA LYS A 87 7.01 -40.77 15.20
C LYS A 87 5.55 -40.95 15.60
N ASN A 88 4.61 -40.63 14.70
CA ASN A 88 3.16 -40.87 14.85
C ASN A 88 2.51 -40.15 16.05
N LEU A 89 2.78 -38.86 16.24
CA LEU A 89 2.11 -38.05 17.24
C LEU A 89 0.83 -37.40 16.68
N SER A 90 -0.29 -37.58 17.37
CA SER A 90 -1.52 -36.82 17.06
C SER A 90 -1.49 -35.49 17.81
N LEU A 91 -1.40 -34.39 17.09
CA LEU A 91 -1.32 -33.05 17.65
C LEU A 91 -2.71 -32.42 17.76
N LYS A 92 -2.97 -31.77 18.88
CA LYS A 92 -4.10 -30.83 19.03
C LYS A 92 -3.56 -29.42 18.82
N PHE A 93 -4.23 -28.65 17.94
CA PHE A 93 -3.85 -27.28 17.61
C PHE A 93 -4.83 -26.29 18.23
N GLY A 94 -4.35 -25.11 18.60
CA GLY A 94 -5.13 -24.01 19.17
C GLY A 94 -4.41 -23.33 20.32
N PHE A 95 -5.12 -22.46 21.02
CA PHE A 95 -4.65 -21.81 22.24
C PHE A 95 -5.60 -22.17 23.37
N GLU A 96 -5.12 -22.28 24.59
CA GLU A 96 -5.99 -22.37 25.77
C GLU A 96 -6.86 -21.10 25.89
N VAL A 97 -8.05 -21.22 26.48
CA VAL A 97 -9.06 -20.15 26.51
C VAL A 97 -8.52 -18.86 27.17
N GLU A 98 -7.61 -18.98 28.10
CA GLU A 98 -6.95 -17.82 28.75
C GLU A 98 -5.89 -17.18 27.86
N GLU A 99 -5.12 -17.95 27.11
CA GLU A 99 -4.17 -17.42 26.12
C GLU A 99 -4.86 -16.77 24.93
N GLN A 100 -6.01 -17.28 24.46
CA GLN A 100 -6.81 -16.62 23.43
C GLN A 100 -7.20 -15.18 23.79
N LYS A 101 -7.43 -14.88 25.06
CA LYS A 101 -7.69 -13.50 25.53
C LYS A 101 -6.43 -12.63 25.53
N ARG A 102 -5.24 -13.20 25.77
CA ARG A 102 -3.95 -12.47 25.74
C ARG A 102 -3.44 -12.24 24.33
N VAL A 103 -3.49 -13.25 23.47
CA VAL A 103 -3.05 -13.17 22.06
C VAL A 103 -3.91 -12.21 21.24
N GLY A 104 -5.13 -11.91 21.68
CA GLY A 104 -6.00 -10.89 21.07
C GLY A 104 -5.53 -9.45 21.27
N THR A 105 -4.48 -9.21 22.05
CA THR A 105 -3.94 -7.86 22.27
C THR A 105 -2.65 -7.67 21.49
N LEU A 106 -2.55 -6.57 20.71
CA LEU A 106 -1.34 -6.17 19.97
C LEU A 106 -0.11 -6.07 20.88
N ARG A 107 -0.30 -5.73 22.16
CA ARG A 107 0.74 -5.66 23.17
C ARG A 107 1.42 -7.02 23.37
N TYR A 108 0.64 -8.10 23.52
CA TYR A 108 1.19 -9.44 23.72
C TYR A 108 1.96 -9.94 22.49
N VAL A 109 1.41 -9.72 21.29
CA VAL A 109 2.01 -10.22 20.04
C VAL A 109 3.35 -9.53 19.70
N TYR A 110 3.50 -8.24 20.04
CA TYR A 110 4.68 -7.48 19.61
C TYR A 110 5.62 -7.05 20.73
N PHE A 111 5.13 -6.86 21.96
CA PHE A 111 5.94 -6.36 23.07
C PHE A 111 6.24 -7.42 24.09
N ASP A 112 5.26 -8.16 24.55
CA ASP A 112 5.46 -9.14 25.64
C ASP A 112 6.31 -10.31 25.14
N SER A 113 6.09 -10.80 23.89
CA SER A 113 6.97 -11.79 23.24
C SER A 113 8.40 -11.30 23.04
N PHE A 114 8.59 -10.01 22.71
CA PHE A 114 9.91 -9.42 22.57
C PHE A 114 10.62 -9.29 23.92
N ILE A 115 9.91 -8.85 24.95
CA ILE A 115 10.44 -8.72 26.32
C ILE A 115 10.77 -10.09 26.89
N GLU A 116 9.93 -11.11 26.69
CA GLU A 116 10.22 -12.48 27.11
C GLU A 116 11.44 -13.06 26.41
N SER A 117 11.60 -12.79 25.10
CA SER A 117 12.79 -13.18 24.34
C SER A 117 14.03 -12.44 24.82
N LEU A 118 13.93 -11.17 25.12
CA LEU A 118 15.02 -10.35 25.65
C LEU A 118 15.40 -10.79 27.08
N CYS A 119 14.42 -11.05 27.93
CA CYS A 119 14.65 -11.60 29.27
C CYS A 119 15.28 -13.00 29.23
N SER A 120 14.89 -13.84 28.27
CA SER A 120 15.50 -15.14 28.04
C SER A 120 16.96 -15.01 27.57
N LEU A 121 17.25 -14.06 26.67
CA LEU A 121 18.60 -13.76 26.21
C LEU A 121 19.48 -13.20 27.34
N ILE A 122 18.96 -12.30 28.15
CA ILE A 122 19.63 -11.75 29.33
C ILE A 122 19.91 -12.84 30.36
N ASN A 123 18.93 -13.72 30.62
CA ASN A 123 19.12 -14.86 31.49
C ASN A 123 20.14 -15.88 30.96
N PHE A 124 20.22 -16.04 29.63
CA PHE A 124 21.26 -16.86 28.97
C PHE A 124 22.65 -16.22 29.10
N ILE A 125 22.77 -14.90 28.94
CA ILE A 125 24.04 -14.17 29.10
C ILE A 125 24.48 -14.17 30.59
N ILE A 126 23.54 -14.03 31.53
CA ILE A 126 23.84 -14.00 32.97
C ILE A 126 24.07 -15.42 33.53
N ARG A 127 23.48 -16.48 32.94
CA ARG A 127 23.62 -17.89 33.31
C ARG A 127 24.61 -18.67 32.50
N GLY A 128 25.34 -18.02 31.54
CA GLY A 128 26.52 -18.62 30.87
C GLY A 128 27.55 -18.99 31.93
N PRO A 129 28.42 -19.97 31.70
CA PRO A 129 29.06 -20.77 32.72
C PRO A 129 30.09 -19.98 33.54
N PHE A 130 29.65 -19.35 34.61
CA PHE A 130 30.51 -18.98 35.73
C PHE A 130 30.09 -19.82 36.94
N ILE A 131 30.81 -20.89 37.11
CA ILE A 131 30.80 -21.73 38.30
C ILE A 131 31.33 -20.92 39.48
N MET A 132 30.59 -20.97 40.56
CA MET A 132 30.96 -20.65 41.95
C MET A 132 31.41 -19.23 42.29
N PHE A 133 30.54 -18.50 42.96
CA PHE A 133 30.93 -17.93 44.25
C PHE A 133 29.70 -17.81 45.22
N LYS A 134 29.94 -18.30 46.40
CA LYS A 134 29.10 -18.53 47.56
C LYS A 134 28.37 -17.29 48.09
N LYS A 135 27.11 -17.53 48.55
CA LYS A 135 26.33 -16.74 49.50
C LYS A 135 27.14 -15.78 50.40
N ARG A 136 26.79 -14.50 50.39
CA ARG A 136 26.61 -13.68 51.63
C ARG A 136 26.09 -12.26 51.31
N LYS A 137 25.12 -11.82 52.14
CA LYS A 137 24.58 -10.46 52.32
C LYS A 137 23.36 -10.06 51.48
N GLN A 138 22.22 -10.63 51.79
CA GLN A 138 20.97 -9.89 51.92
C GLN A 138 21.10 -9.04 53.21
N ASN A 139 20.90 -7.74 53.12
CA ASN A 139 20.44 -6.82 54.17
C ASN A 139 21.01 -5.37 53.98
N LEU A 140 20.91 -4.76 52.82
CA LEU A 140 21.21 -3.31 52.67
C LEU A 140 20.38 -2.56 51.62
N VAL A 141 19.31 -3.12 51.10
CA VAL A 141 18.50 -2.46 50.02
C VAL A 141 17.12 -2.03 50.53
N PHE A 142 16.73 -2.40 51.77
CA PHE A 142 15.39 -2.08 52.32
C PHE A 142 15.25 -0.67 52.92
N GLY A 143 16.35 0.05 53.08
CA GLY A 143 16.36 1.39 53.69
C GLY A 143 16.14 2.56 52.74
N PHE A 144 16.35 2.40 51.44
CA PHE A 144 16.25 3.48 50.47
C PHE A 144 14.91 3.63 49.75
N LEU A 145 14.03 2.63 49.85
CA LEU A 145 12.71 2.62 49.19
C LEU A 145 11.58 3.28 50.00
N LEU A 146 11.80 3.53 51.30
CA LEU A 146 10.79 4.20 52.16
C LEU A 146 10.95 5.73 52.21
N PHE A 147 12.07 6.32 51.79
CA PHE A 147 12.27 7.76 51.79
C PHE A 147 11.84 8.46 50.53
N SER A 148 11.59 7.71 49.46
CA SER A 148 11.10 8.25 48.17
C SER A 148 9.58 8.36 48.05
N LEU A 149 8.83 7.88 49.05
CA LEU A 149 7.36 7.81 49.03
C LEU A 149 6.66 9.04 49.63
N LEU A 150 7.38 9.98 50.20
CA LEU A 150 6.81 11.11 50.94
C LEU A 150 6.99 12.51 50.27
N ILE A 151 7.53 12.61 49.07
CA ILE A 151 7.64 13.89 48.32
C ILE A 151 6.81 13.91 46.99
N GLY A 152 5.82 13.06 46.88
CA GLY A 152 4.97 12.91 45.69
C GLY A 152 3.54 13.45 45.82
N LEU A 153 3.23 14.27 46.79
CA LEU A 153 1.89 14.87 46.93
C LEU A 153 1.93 16.35 46.65
N GLY A 154 1.68 16.74 45.40
CA GLY A 154 1.39 18.13 45.10
C GLY A 154 1.80 18.73 43.76
N ALA A 155 1.60 18.00 42.66
CA ALA A 155 1.41 18.64 41.37
C ALA A 155 0.22 18.00 40.67
N PRO A 156 -0.80 18.74 40.21
CA PRO A 156 -1.81 18.16 39.36
C PRO A 156 -1.10 17.75 38.06
N SER A 157 -0.86 16.45 37.92
CA SER A 157 -0.50 15.88 36.61
C SER A 157 -1.63 16.24 35.68
N LEU A 158 -1.38 17.13 34.74
CA LEU A 158 -2.21 17.27 33.56
C LEU A 158 -2.23 15.88 32.92
N VAL A 159 -3.26 15.10 33.21
CA VAL A 159 -3.56 13.86 32.52
C VAL A 159 -3.83 14.28 31.08
N SER A 160 -2.78 14.27 30.28
CA SER A 160 -2.94 14.37 28.83
C SER A 160 -3.79 13.16 28.42
N ALA A 161 -5.04 13.41 28.08
CA ALA A 161 -5.92 12.37 27.57
C ALA A 161 -5.19 11.65 26.43
N ASP A 162 -5.17 10.32 26.46
CA ASP A 162 -4.58 9.54 25.33
C ASP A 162 -5.29 9.98 24.03
N PRO A 163 -4.57 10.59 23.09
CA PRO A 163 -5.16 11.10 21.85
C PRO A 163 -5.78 9.98 20.98
N GLY A 164 -5.61 8.73 21.39
CA GLY A 164 -6.22 7.56 20.75
C GLY A 164 -5.48 7.09 19.49
N SER A 165 -6.11 6.16 18.80
CA SER A 165 -5.59 5.61 17.54
C SER A 165 -6.69 5.45 16.51
N ILE A 166 -6.32 5.46 15.22
CA ILE A 166 -7.23 5.21 14.09
C ILE A 166 -6.69 4.13 13.16
N ASN A 167 -7.62 3.32 12.65
CA ASN A 167 -7.32 2.24 11.71
C ASN A 167 -7.70 2.66 10.27
N ILE A 168 -6.74 2.63 9.38
CA ILE A 168 -6.85 3.12 8.01
C ILE A 168 -6.82 1.95 7.04
N TYR A 169 -7.90 1.74 6.29
CA TYR A 169 -7.92 0.78 5.19
C TYR A 169 -7.54 1.50 3.90
N SER A 170 -6.39 1.15 3.34
CA SER A 170 -5.75 1.92 2.27
C SER A 170 -5.52 1.10 1.00
N HIS A 171 -5.87 1.67 -0.15
CA HIS A 171 -5.41 1.23 -1.46
C HIS A 171 -4.12 1.95 -1.89
N ARG A 172 -3.69 2.97 -1.15
CA ARG A 172 -2.39 3.63 -1.33
C ARG A 172 -1.31 2.81 -0.63
N GLN A 173 -0.21 2.58 -1.32
CA GLN A 173 0.92 1.83 -0.76
C GLN A 173 1.47 2.53 0.49
N PRO A 174 1.85 1.78 1.54
CA PRO A 174 2.27 2.36 2.82
C PRO A 174 3.39 3.39 2.70
N PHE A 175 4.41 3.15 1.87
CA PHE A 175 5.53 4.08 1.72
C PHE A 175 5.12 5.44 1.13
N LEU A 176 3.99 5.53 0.42
CA LEU A 176 3.46 6.77 -0.15
C LEU A 176 2.62 7.59 0.84
N ILE A 177 2.09 6.96 1.88
CA ILE A 177 1.22 7.63 2.85
C ILE A 177 1.86 7.76 4.24
N LYS A 178 2.84 6.94 4.58
CA LYS A 178 3.52 6.99 5.88
C LYS A 178 4.06 8.38 6.25
N PRO A 179 4.68 9.17 5.34
CA PRO A 179 5.14 10.53 5.68
C PRO A 179 4.01 11.44 6.16
N PHE A 180 2.83 11.35 5.54
CA PHE A 180 1.64 12.11 5.93
C PHE A 180 1.11 11.69 7.29
N LEU A 181 1.04 10.39 7.53
CA LEU A 181 0.56 9.85 8.80
C LEU A 181 1.53 10.14 9.95
N LYS A 182 2.84 10.15 9.67
CA LYS A 182 3.84 10.60 10.62
C LYS A 182 3.61 12.06 11.00
N ALA A 183 3.49 12.97 10.03
CA ALA A 183 3.23 14.37 10.25
C ALA A 183 1.89 14.62 10.99
N PHE A 184 0.85 13.83 10.68
CA PHE A 184 -0.42 13.86 11.41
C PHE A 184 -0.26 13.45 12.86
N THR A 185 0.44 12.36 13.14
CA THR A 185 0.71 11.88 14.51
C THR A 185 1.55 12.90 15.29
N GLU A 186 2.56 13.48 14.67
CA GLU A 186 3.39 14.54 15.29
C GLU A 186 2.56 15.79 15.64
N LYS A 187 1.61 16.18 14.77
CA LYS A 187 0.72 17.33 15.01
C LYS A 187 -0.33 17.07 16.07
N THR A 188 -0.86 15.84 16.14
CA THR A 188 -2.10 15.57 16.89
C THR A 188 -1.94 14.62 18.06
N GLY A 189 -0.83 13.87 18.13
CA GLY A 189 -0.63 12.75 19.04
C GLY A 189 -1.39 11.47 18.66
N VAL A 190 -2.35 11.51 17.70
CA VAL A 190 -3.17 10.37 17.32
C VAL A 190 -2.32 9.34 16.56
N LYS A 191 -2.30 8.11 17.04
CA LYS A 191 -1.60 6.99 16.40
C LYS A 191 -2.36 6.48 15.19
N THR A 192 -1.65 5.98 14.18
CA THR A 192 -2.26 5.50 12.94
C THR A 192 -1.82 4.08 12.60
N ASN A 193 -2.79 3.20 12.32
CA ASN A 193 -2.56 1.82 11.88
C ASN A 193 -3.04 1.68 10.43
N ILE A 194 -2.24 1.07 9.55
CA ILE A 194 -2.59 0.90 8.13
C ILE A 194 -2.78 -0.56 7.79
N LEU A 195 -3.93 -0.88 7.23
CA LEU A 195 -4.17 -2.09 6.47
C LEU A 195 -4.13 -1.76 4.98
N TYR A 196 -3.13 -2.26 4.26
CA TYR A 196 -3.02 -2.09 2.82
C TYR A 196 -3.55 -3.29 2.06
N SER A 197 -4.39 -3.03 1.04
CA SER A 197 -4.75 -4.05 0.05
C SER A 197 -5.03 -3.43 -1.32
N LYS A 198 -4.61 -4.14 -2.37
CA LYS A 198 -4.90 -3.73 -3.75
C LYS A 198 -6.39 -3.87 -4.10
N ARG A 199 -7.14 -4.78 -3.47
CA ARG A 199 -8.54 -5.11 -3.78
C ARG A 199 -9.29 -5.53 -2.51
N GLY A 200 -10.62 -5.55 -2.58
CA GLY A 200 -11.47 -6.23 -1.60
C GLY A 200 -11.84 -5.43 -0.34
N LEU A 201 -11.19 -4.30 -0.03
CA LEU A 201 -11.44 -3.57 1.24
C LEU A 201 -12.89 -3.09 1.40
N ALA A 202 -13.56 -2.64 0.33
CA ALA A 202 -14.94 -2.20 0.41
C ALA A 202 -15.91 -3.37 0.75
N ALA A 203 -15.67 -4.55 0.17
CA ALA A 203 -16.43 -5.75 0.50
C ALA A 203 -16.13 -6.23 1.93
N ARG A 204 -14.88 -6.11 2.36
CA ARG A 204 -14.45 -6.44 3.72
C ARG A 204 -15.17 -5.57 4.75
N ILE A 205 -15.17 -4.24 4.60
CA ILE A 205 -15.90 -3.34 5.52
C ILE A 205 -17.39 -3.67 5.54
N GLN A 206 -17.98 -3.98 4.37
CA GLN A 206 -19.38 -4.37 4.29
C GLN A 206 -19.66 -5.66 5.06
N ALA A 207 -18.79 -6.66 4.95
CA ALA A 207 -18.92 -7.94 5.67
C ALA A 207 -18.68 -7.79 7.18
N GLU A 208 -17.72 -6.95 7.59
CA GLU A 208 -17.44 -6.63 8.99
C GLU A 208 -18.60 -5.86 9.64
N GLY A 209 -19.38 -5.10 8.86
CA GLY A 209 -20.56 -4.37 9.30
C GLY A 209 -20.29 -3.44 10.48
N LYS A 210 -21.10 -3.54 11.54
CA LYS A 210 -20.95 -2.73 12.78
C LYS A 210 -19.69 -3.06 13.58
N ASN A 211 -19.08 -4.22 13.32
CA ASN A 211 -17.87 -4.68 14.01
C ASN A 211 -16.59 -4.32 13.27
N THR A 212 -16.67 -3.56 12.17
CA THR A 212 -15.47 -3.15 11.44
C THR A 212 -14.51 -2.39 12.34
N PRO A 213 -13.21 -2.75 12.34
CA PRO A 213 -12.20 -1.96 13.03
C PRO A 213 -11.77 -0.72 12.23
N ALA A 214 -12.19 -0.59 10.96
CA ALA A 214 -11.75 0.48 10.08
C ALA A 214 -12.41 1.82 10.47
N ASP A 215 -11.60 2.88 10.56
CA ASP A 215 -12.05 4.24 10.82
C ASP A 215 -12.06 5.10 9.55
N VAL A 216 -11.02 4.94 8.71
CA VAL A 216 -10.83 5.71 7.48
C VAL A 216 -10.53 4.79 6.31
N VAL A 217 -11.07 5.11 5.15
CA VAL A 217 -10.64 4.53 3.87
C VAL A 217 -9.85 5.55 3.08
N LEU A 218 -8.74 5.11 2.46
CA LEU A 218 -7.95 5.91 1.53
C LEU A 218 -7.85 5.18 0.19
N THR A 219 -8.23 5.87 -0.88
CA THR A 219 -8.20 5.32 -2.24
C THR A 219 -7.26 6.09 -3.15
N VAL A 220 -6.94 5.50 -4.29
CA VAL A 220 -6.06 6.09 -5.32
C VAL A 220 -6.80 6.34 -6.64
N ASP A 221 -8.13 6.26 -6.63
CA ASP A 221 -8.94 6.43 -7.84
C ASP A 221 -10.42 6.60 -7.47
N ILE A 222 -11.14 7.43 -8.22
CA ILE A 222 -12.55 7.70 -7.97
C ILE A 222 -13.43 6.46 -8.12
N ALA A 223 -13.17 5.59 -9.09
CA ALA A 223 -13.99 4.38 -9.28
C ALA A 223 -13.91 3.45 -8.06
N ARG A 224 -12.74 3.41 -7.38
CA ARG A 224 -12.60 2.71 -6.10
C ARG A 224 -13.37 3.41 -4.99
N MET A 225 -13.31 4.74 -4.90
CA MET A 225 -14.08 5.50 -3.91
C MET A 225 -15.58 5.26 -4.07
N MET A 226 -16.09 5.28 -5.30
CA MET A 226 -17.49 5.00 -5.58
C MET A 226 -17.90 3.54 -5.27
N SER A 227 -16.97 2.62 -5.16
CA SER A 227 -17.27 1.27 -4.66
C SER A 227 -17.66 1.28 -3.18
N TYR A 228 -17.02 2.11 -2.35
CA TYR A 228 -17.39 2.30 -0.94
C TYR A 228 -18.71 3.07 -0.81
N HIS A 229 -18.84 4.16 -1.57
CA HIS A 229 -20.05 4.99 -1.59
C HIS A 229 -21.29 4.15 -1.93
N ARG A 230 -21.29 3.41 -3.06
CA ARG A 230 -22.42 2.55 -3.48
C ARG A 230 -22.75 1.41 -2.50
N LYS A 231 -21.80 0.98 -1.69
CA LYS A 231 -22.02 0.00 -0.62
C LYS A 231 -22.59 0.60 0.66
N GLY A 232 -22.71 1.93 0.75
CA GLY A 232 -23.23 2.61 1.92
C GLY A 232 -22.38 2.43 3.18
N VAL A 233 -21.06 2.19 3.02
CA VAL A 233 -20.14 1.91 4.14
C VAL A 233 -19.42 3.15 4.65
N LEU A 234 -19.69 4.33 4.07
CA LEU A 234 -19.13 5.62 4.49
C LEU A 234 -20.15 6.42 5.30
N ALA A 235 -19.66 7.24 6.22
CA ALA A 235 -20.44 8.20 6.97
C ALA A 235 -20.48 9.53 6.21
N SER A 236 -21.64 10.20 6.22
CA SER A 236 -21.71 11.61 5.86
C SER A 236 -21.07 12.45 6.96
N ILE A 237 -20.19 13.38 6.59
CA ILE A 237 -19.42 14.22 7.51
C ILE A 237 -19.74 15.68 7.27
N LYS A 238 -19.91 16.44 8.34
CA LYS A 238 -19.98 17.91 8.30
C LYS A 238 -18.67 18.48 8.83
N SER A 239 -17.88 19.11 7.97
CA SER A 239 -16.62 19.76 8.35
C SER A 239 -16.42 21.02 7.54
N LYS A 240 -16.39 22.16 8.21
CA LYS A 240 -16.10 23.45 7.58
C LYS A 240 -14.71 23.46 6.92
N VAL A 241 -13.75 22.75 7.49
CA VAL A 241 -12.38 22.64 6.95
C VAL A 241 -12.41 21.91 5.61
N LEU A 242 -13.06 20.73 5.54
CA LEU A 242 -13.19 19.99 4.30
C LEU A 242 -14.02 20.74 3.25
N ASP A 243 -15.09 21.44 3.65
CA ASP A 243 -15.91 22.22 2.76
C ASP A 243 -15.15 23.39 2.14
N THR A 244 -14.24 24.03 2.90
CA THR A 244 -13.37 25.10 2.41
C THR A 244 -12.23 24.59 1.55
N ASN A 245 -11.59 23.49 1.96
CA ASN A 245 -10.37 22.99 1.34
C ASN A 245 -10.62 22.14 0.07
N VAL A 246 -11.80 21.55 -0.08
CA VAL A 246 -12.12 20.66 -1.19
C VAL A 246 -13.30 21.24 -2.01
N PRO A 247 -13.06 21.71 -3.24
CA PRO A 247 -14.11 22.21 -4.14
C PRO A 247 -15.25 21.19 -4.33
N GLU A 248 -16.46 21.67 -4.55
CA GLU A 248 -17.68 20.84 -4.66
C GLU A 248 -17.58 19.74 -5.70
N HIS A 249 -17.01 20.01 -6.87
CA HIS A 249 -16.83 19.02 -7.94
C HIS A 249 -15.80 17.93 -7.60
N LEU A 250 -15.07 18.05 -6.48
CA LEU A 250 -14.07 17.10 -5.98
C LEU A 250 -14.49 16.38 -4.70
N ARG A 251 -15.76 16.46 -4.30
CA ARG A 251 -16.33 15.73 -3.17
C ARG A 251 -17.72 15.19 -3.50
N SER A 252 -18.22 14.27 -2.69
CA SER A 252 -19.58 13.77 -2.87
C SER A 252 -20.62 14.81 -2.45
N SER A 253 -21.75 14.84 -3.14
CA SER A 253 -22.89 15.73 -2.82
C SER A 253 -23.49 15.45 -1.44
N ASP A 254 -23.33 14.22 -0.91
CA ASP A 254 -23.77 13.78 0.41
C ASP A 254 -22.66 13.81 1.48
N ASN A 255 -21.51 14.40 1.17
CA ASN A 255 -20.34 14.53 2.05
C ASN A 255 -19.81 13.20 2.62
N THR A 256 -19.93 12.10 1.88
CA THR A 256 -19.41 10.79 2.32
C THR A 256 -17.94 10.57 1.93
N TRP A 257 -17.43 11.27 0.93
CA TRP A 257 -16.05 11.22 0.52
C TRP A 257 -15.52 12.56 0.01
N PHE A 258 -14.20 12.73 0.10
CA PHE A 258 -13.47 13.95 -0.30
C PHE A 258 -12.23 13.57 -1.10
N ALA A 259 -11.93 14.34 -2.14
CA ALA A 259 -10.65 14.25 -2.81
C ALA A 259 -9.54 14.75 -1.89
N LEU A 260 -8.37 14.11 -1.97
CA LEU A 260 -7.18 14.45 -1.17
C LEU A 260 -6.01 14.91 -2.05
N SER A 261 -5.98 14.50 -3.30
CA SER A 261 -5.00 14.96 -4.30
C SER A 261 -5.53 14.73 -5.70
N LYS A 262 -4.99 15.45 -6.70
CA LYS A 262 -5.34 15.32 -8.12
C LYS A 262 -4.19 14.75 -8.92
N ARG A 263 -4.50 14.02 -9.98
CA ARG A 263 -3.54 13.43 -10.92
C ARG A 263 -4.00 13.62 -12.34
N ALA A 264 -3.14 14.21 -13.17
CA ALA A 264 -3.38 14.36 -14.58
C ALA A 264 -3.01 13.08 -15.35
N ARG A 265 -3.90 12.64 -16.24
CA ARG A 265 -3.62 11.62 -17.24
C ARG A 265 -3.17 12.34 -18.51
N ILE A 266 -1.94 12.14 -18.92
CA ILE A 266 -1.25 12.92 -19.95
C ILE A 266 -0.73 12.01 -21.06
N VAL A 267 -0.25 12.63 -22.12
CA VAL A 267 0.54 11.95 -23.15
C VAL A 267 2.02 12.30 -22.93
N ALA A 268 2.86 11.28 -22.74
CA ALA A 268 4.30 11.43 -22.83
C ALA A 268 4.70 11.21 -24.29
N ILE A 269 5.56 12.06 -24.83
CA ILE A 269 6.06 11.99 -26.22
C ILE A 269 7.58 11.96 -26.23
N SER A 270 8.16 11.28 -27.22
CA SER A 270 9.60 11.33 -27.48
C SER A 270 10.03 12.76 -27.81
N LYS A 271 11.10 13.24 -27.19
CA LYS A 271 11.66 14.59 -27.50
C LYS A 271 12.14 14.72 -28.94
N ASP A 272 12.65 13.62 -29.50
CA ASP A 272 13.37 13.63 -30.77
C ASP A 272 12.49 13.23 -31.96
N ARG A 273 11.34 12.55 -31.73
CA ARG A 273 10.52 11.93 -32.76
C ARG A 273 9.10 12.48 -32.88
N VAL A 274 8.66 13.30 -31.91
CA VAL A 274 7.32 13.90 -31.88
C VAL A 274 7.41 15.35 -31.41
N THR A 275 6.83 16.28 -32.16
CA THR A 275 6.74 17.67 -31.74
C THR A 275 5.52 17.92 -30.86
N ARG A 276 5.58 18.95 -30.01
CA ARG A 276 4.48 19.23 -29.04
C ARG A 276 3.17 19.60 -29.75
N ASP A 277 3.23 20.19 -30.94
CA ASP A 277 2.06 20.67 -31.65
C ASP A 277 1.28 19.57 -32.38
N GLU A 278 1.86 18.39 -32.51
CA GLU A 278 1.21 17.25 -33.16
C GLU A 278 0.06 16.65 -32.36
N ILE A 279 0.01 16.91 -31.04
CA ILE A 279 -1.01 16.38 -30.12
C ILE A 279 -1.59 17.54 -29.32
N LYS A 280 -2.80 17.94 -29.63
CA LYS A 280 -3.55 18.98 -28.88
C LYS A 280 -4.63 18.39 -28.00
N ARG A 281 -5.25 17.32 -28.44
CA ARG A 281 -6.38 16.67 -27.78
C ARG A 281 -6.07 15.20 -27.53
N ILE A 282 -6.69 14.63 -26.51
CA ILE A 282 -6.59 13.19 -26.26
C ILE A 282 -7.22 12.39 -27.41
N GLU A 283 -8.18 12.99 -28.08
CA GLU A 283 -8.87 12.42 -29.23
C GLU A 283 -7.93 12.25 -30.45
N ASP A 284 -6.86 13.02 -30.57
CA ASP A 284 -5.88 12.95 -31.68
C ASP A 284 -5.11 11.62 -31.67
N LEU A 285 -5.10 10.88 -30.57
CA LEU A 285 -4.42 9.58 -30.47
C LEU A 285 -5.04 8.48 -31.33
N GLN A 286 -6.25 8.68 -31.89
CA GLN A 286 -6.86 7.76 -32.86
C GLN A 286 -6.40 7.99 -34.32
N GLU A 287 -5.67 9.05 -34.59
CA GLU A 287 -5.23 9.41 -35.97
C GLU A 287 -4.24 8.36 -36.49
N VAL A 288 -4.39 8.05 -37.80
CA VAL A 288 -3.60 6.99 -38.48
C VAL A 288 -2.10 7.26 -38.45
N LYS A 289 -1.68 8.54 -38.38
CA LYS A 289 -0.26 8.91 -38.26
C LYS A 289 0.48 8.30 -37.07
N TRP A 290 -0.28 7.83 -36.07
CA TRP A 290 0.25 7.18 -34.85
C TRP A 290 0.33 5.65 -34.97
N ARG A 291 -0.01 5.05 -36.09
CA ARG A 291 -0.02 3.60 -36.27
C ARG A 291 1.35 2.99 -35.98
N GLY A 292 1.37 2.02 -35.04
CA GLY A 292 2.58 1.37 -34.57
C GLY A 292 3.52 2.25 -33.73
N ARG A 293 3.03 3.41 -33.24
CA ARG A 293 3.87 4.39 -32.51
C ARG A 293 3.42 4.65 -31.07
N LEU A 294 2.29 4.09 -30.62
CA LEU A 294 1.70 4.36 -29.33
C LEU A 294 1.91 3.19 -28.35
N CYS A 295 2.33 3.49 -27.12
CA CYS A 295 2.38 2.56 -26.02
C CYS A 295 1.28 2.84 -24.97
N SER A 296 0.69 1.77 -24.43
CA SER A 296 -0.29 1.86 -23.36
C SER A 296 -0.18 0.67 -22.42
N ARG A 297 -0.49 0.89 -21.15
CA ARG A 297 -0.82 -0.19 -20.25
C ARG A 297 -2.20 -0.75 -20.60
N PRO A 298 -2.61 -1.93 -20.07
CA PRO A 298 -3.94 -2.51 -20.35
C PRO A 298 -5.08 -1.50 -20.12
N GLY A 299 -6.02 -1.43 -21.06
CA GLY A 299 -7.19 -0.56 -20.97
C GLY A 299 -8.07 -0.86 -19.76
N SER A 300 -8.14 -2.13 -19.35
CA SER A 300 -8.85 -2.59 -18.14
C SER A 300 -8.28 -2.02 -16.83
N HIS A 301 -7.05 -1.45 -16.86
CA HIS A 301 -6.53 -0.80 -15.68
C HIS A 301 -7.34 0.46 -15.34
N VAL A 302 -7.56 0.68 -14.03
CA VAL A 302 -8.44 1.73 -13.52
C VAL A 302 -8.16 3.12 -14.11
N TYR A 303 -6.90 3.47 -14.42
CA TYR A 303 -6.54 4.79 -14.98
C TYR A 303 -7.02 4.96 -16.42
N ASN A 304 -6.84 3.96 -17.28
CA ASN A 304 -7.31 4.00 -18.66
C ASN A 304 -8.83 3.91 -18.74
N ARG A 305 -9.43 3.08 -17.87
CA ARG A 305 -10.88 2.98 -17.78
C ARG A 305 -11.52 4.30 -17.36
N SER A 306 -10.93 5.03 -16.40
CA SER A 306 -11.41 6.35 -16.00
C SER A 306 -11.22 7.40 -17.10
N LEU A 307 -10.10 7.36 -17.83
CA LEU A 307 -9.90 8.20 -19.02
C LEU A 307 -10.97 7.94 -20.08
N LEU A 308 -11.22 6.67 -20.44
CA LEU A 308 -12.26 6.34 -21.42
C LEU A 308 -13.65 6.74 -20.92
N ALA A 309 -13.93 6.61 -19.63
CA ALA A 309 -15.17 7.09 -19.02
C ALA A 309 -15.33 8.62 -19.15
N SER A 310 -14.25 9.40 -19.01
CA SER A 310 -14.28 10.84 -19.25
C SER A 310 -14.54 11.19 -20.72
N ILE A 311 -14.00 10.41 -21.65
CA ILE A 311 -14.28 10.58 -23.08
C ILE A 311 -15.74 10.25 -23.40
N ILE A 312 -16.29 9.19 -22.78
CA ILE A 312 -17.74 8.88 -22.91
C ILE A 312 -18.58 10.04 -22.39
N ALA A 313 -18.23 10.60 -21.22
CA ALA A 313 -18.94 11.72 -20.63
C ALA A 313 -18.95 12.98 -21.49
N ALA A 314 -17.81 13.25 -22.17
CA ALA A 314 -17.66 14.42 -23.02
C ALA A 314 -18.24 14.22 -24.44
N ASN A 315 -18.04 13.07 -25.05
CA ASN A 315 -18.24 12.86 -26.48
C ASN A 315 -19.33 11.82 -26.79
N GLY A 316 -19.85 11.13 -25.80
CA GLY A 316 -20.78 9.99 -25.97
C GLY A 316 -20.08 8.66 -26.25
N ALA A 317 -20.82 7.57 -26.01
CA ALA A 317 -20.26 6.21 -26.06
C ALA A 317 -19.79 5.78 -27.45
N GLU A 318 -20.47 6.23 -28.51
CA GLU A 318 -20.14 5.87 -29.89
C GLU A 318 -18.79 6.49 -30.32
N LYS A 319 -18.61 7.78 -30.09
CA LYS A 319 -17.32 8.48 -30.40
C LYS A 319 -16.19 7.91 -29.56
N ALA A 320 -16.44 7.64 -28.27
CA ALA A 320 -15.46 7.01 -27.38
C ALA A 320 -15.08 5.59 -27.83
N SER A 321 -16.02 4.82 -28.40
CA SER A 321 -15.75 3.49 -28.96
C SER A 321 -14.88 3.57 -30.22
N ARG A 322 -15.14 4.54 -31.11
CA ARG A 322 -14.29 4.79 -32.29
C ARG A 322 -12.88 5.21 -31.86
N TRP A 323 -12.79 6.13 -30.91
CA TRP A 323 -11.50 6.54 -30.36
C TRP A 323 -10.71 5.36 -29.79
N ALA A 324 -11.34 4.51 -28.97
CA ALA A 324 -10.66 3.35 -28.36
C ALA A 324 -10.17 2.37 -29.43
N ARG A 325 -10.92 2.16 -30.49
CA ARG A 325 -10.52 1.33 -31.64
C ARG A 325 -9.31 1.91 -32.36
N GLY A 326 -9.35 3.19 -32.73
CA GLY A 326 -8.23 3.86 -33.40
C GLY A 326 -6.98 3.89 -32.52
N LEU A 327 -7.13 4.09 -31.20
CA LEU A 327 -6.02 3.98 -30.26
C LEU A 327 -5.39 2.58 -30.29
N VAL A 328 -6.22 1.51 -30.30
CA VAL A 328 -5.72 0.12 -30.33
C VAL A 328 -5.01 -0.18 -31.64
N GLU A 329 -5.54 0.30 -32.78
CA GLU A 329 -4.90 0.17 -34.10
C GLU A 329 -3.55 0.88 -34.19
N ASN A 330 -3.33 1.91 -33.34
CA ASN A 330 -2.11 2.70 -33.28
C ASN A 330 -1.06 2.14 -32.30
N LEU A 331 -1.38 1.07 -31.56
CA LEU A 331 -0.44 0.49 -30.60
C LEU A 331 0.77 -0.13 -31.27
N ALA A 332 1.97 0.22 -30.79
CA ALA A 332 3.24 -0.39 -31.20
C ALA A 332 3.39 -1.84 -30.70
N ARG A 333 2.71 -2.17 -29.62
CA ARG A 333 2.74 -3.48 -28.98
C ARG A 333 1.44 -3.75 -28.21
N ARG A 334 1.21 -4.99 -27.82
CA ARG A 334 0.12 -5.34 -26.91
C ARG A 334 0.22 -4.53 -25.62
N PRO A 335 -0.92 -4.03 -25.09
CA PRO A 335 -0.93 -3.29 -23.83
C PRO A 335 -0.33 -4.10 -22.68
N GLN A 336 0.72 -3.58 -22.05
CA GLN A 336 1.41 -4.27 -20.97
C GLN A 336 2.12 -3.31 -20.01
N GLY A 337 2.57 -3.82 -18.87
CA GLY A 337 3.38 -3.08 -17.92
C GLY A 337 2.61 -1.97 -17.17
N ASN A 338 3.36 -1.12 -16.53
CA ASN A 338 2.86 0.07 -15.83
C ASN A 338 3.30 1.36 -16.57
N ASP A 339 2.92 2.52 -16.06
CA ASP A 339 3.23 3.81 -16.74
C ASP A 339 4.75 4.07 -16.86
N ARG A 340 5.60 3.55 -15.94
CA ARG A 340 7.06 3.65 -16.10
C ARG A 340 7.56 2.82 -17.27
N ALA A 341 6.98 1.65 -17.49
CA ALA A 341 7.32 0.79 -18.62
C ALA A 341 6.92 1.44 -19.97
N GLN A 342 5.89 2.30 -19.98
CA GLN A 342 5.54 3.07 -21.17
C GLN A 342 6.60 4.13 -21.48
N ILE A 343 7.06 4.87 -20.46
CA ILE A 343 8.15 5.87 -20.63
C ILE A 343 9.45 5.18 -21.05
N LYS A 344 9.76 3.99 -20.47
CA LYS A 344 10.89 3.18 -20.93
C LYS A 344 10.74 2.80 -22.40
N GLY A 345 9.54 2.40 -22.87
CA GLY A 345 9.27 2.07 -24.27
C GLY A 345 9.52 3.24 -25.23
N ILE A 346 9.20 4.47 -24.80
CA ILE A 346 9.55 5.66 -25.59
C ILE A 346 11.07 5.84 -25.63
N HIS A 347 11.75 5.73 -24.52
CA HIS A 347 13.21 5.85 -24.44
C HIS A 347 13.93 4.82 -25.33
N SER A 348 13.47 3.57 -25.33
CA SER A 348 14.07 2.50 -26.12
C SER A 348 13.68 2.53 -27.61
N GLY A 349 12.85 3.46 -28.05
CA GLY A 349 12.39 3.54 -29.44
C GLY A 349 11.30 2.54 -29.82
N GLU A 350 10.74 1.80 -28.85
CA GLU A 350 9.64 0.85 -29.11
C GLU A 350 8.33 1.57 -29.48
N CYS A 351 8.15 2.78 -28.96
CA CYS A 351 7.04 3.68 -29.31
C CYS A 351 7.49 5.13 -29.21
N ASP A 352 6.71 6.04 -29.78
CA ASP A 352 7.02 7.45 -29.80
C ASP A 352 6.19 8.26 -28.82
N LEU A 353 5.05 7.74 -28.42
CA LEU A 353 4.14 8.36 -27.46
C LEU A 353 3.46 7.33 -26.56
N ALA A 354 3.01 7.77 -25.39
CA ALA A 354 2.35 6.87 -24.43
C ALA A 354 1.37 7.60 -23.51
N LEU A 355 0.32 6.91 -23.10
CA LEU A 355 -0.59 7.34 -22.04
C LEU A 355 -0.01 7.04 -20.67
N VAL A 356 0.24 8.09 -19.87
CA VAL A 356 0.81 7.96 -18.53
C VAL A 356 0.17 8.93 -17.54
N ASN A 357 0.24 8.62 -16.25
CA ASN A 357 -0.01 9.62 -15.22
C ASN A 357 1.26 10.43 -14.97
N HIS A 358 1.14 11.75 -14.92
CA HIS A 358 2.26 12.69 -14.81
C HIS A 358 3.23 12.39 -13.65
N TYR A 359 2.73 11.95 -12.51
CA TYR A 359 3.57 11.68 -11.34
C TYR A 359 4.57 10.51 -11.53
N TYR A 360 4.33 9.61 -12.50
CA TYR A 360 5.32 8.58 -12.82
C TYR A 360 6.55 9.17 -13.50
N TYR A 361 6.38 10.23 -14.29
CA TYR A 361 7.49 11.02 -14.83
C TYR A 361 8.35 11.57 -13.69
N GLY A 362 7.73 12.26 -12.69
CA GLY A 362 8.46 12.78 -11.53
C GLY A 362 9.21 11.68 -10.78
N LYS A 363 8.56 10.53 -10.55
CA LYS A 363 9.22 9.41 -9.87
C LYS A 363 10.37 8.78 -10.65
N LEU A 364 10.38 8.89 -11.97
CA LEU A 364 11.51 8.49 -12.80
C LEU A 364 12.60 9.57 -12.79
N LEU A 365 12.22 10.84 -12.92
CA LEU A 365 13.15 11.97 -12.96
C LEU A 365 13.98 12.09 -11.68
N PHE A 366 13.37 11.83 -10.51
CA PHE A 366 14.01 11.87 -9.20
C PHE A 366 14.35 10.48 -8.65
N SER A 367 14.43 9.46 -9.51
CA SER A 367 14.83 8.12 -9.08
C SER A 367 16.31 8.05 -8.69
N ASN A 368 16.60 7.24 -7.68
CA ASN A 368 17.99 6.91 -7.32
C ASN A 368 18.68 6.04 -8.39
N VAL A 369 17.92 5.43 -9.30
CA VAL A 369 18.42 4.60 -10.40
C VAL A 369 18.74 5.51 -11.61
N PRO A 370 20.03 5.65 -12.02
CA PRO A 370 20.44 6.54 -13.10
C PRO A 370 19.70 6.30 -14.42
N GLU A 371 19.52 5.05 -14.78
CA GLU A 371 18.83 4.63 -16.00
C GLU A 371 17.39 5.15 -16.06
N GLN A 372 16.66 5.12 -14.94
CA GLN A 372 15.30 5.65 -14.88
C GLN A 372 15.23 7.16 -15.09
N ARG A 373 16.24 7.89 -14.63
CA ARG A 373 16.36 9.33 -14.91
C ARG A 373 16.57 9.60 -16.41
N THR A 374 17.33 8.74 -17.07
CA THR A 374 17.55 8.84 -18.54
C THR A 374 16.23 8.64 -19.29
N TRP A 375 15.40 7.67 -18.88
CA TRP A 375 14.07 7.50 -19.48
C TRP A 375 13.21 8.75 -19.36
N ALA A 376 13.16 9.37 -18.16
CA ALA A 376 12.39 10.59 -17.96
C ALA A 376 12.90 11.74 -18.83
N LYS A 377 14.21 11.90 -18.94
CA LYS A 377 14.83 12.98 -19.73
C LYS A 377 14.57 12.87 -21.23
N SER A 378 14.23 11.68 -21.76
CA SER A 378 13.96 11.47 -23.19
C SER A 378 12.52 11.82 -23.61
N VAL A 379 11.66 12.23 -22.68
CA VAL A 379 10.26 12.52 -22.99
C VAL A 379 9.87 13.96 -22.65
N ASN A 380 8.90 14.49 -23.39
CA ASN A 380 8.11 15.66 -23.03
C ASN A 380 6.72 15.25 -22.57
N LEU A 381 6.10 16.09 -21.74
CA LEU A 381 4.73 15.88 -21.25
C LEU A 381 3.76 16.79 -22.00
N ILE A 382 2.65 16.23 -22.46
CA ILE A 382 1.57 16.97 -23.11
C ILE A 382 0.30 16.86 -22.25
N PHE A 383 -0.15 18.00 -21.75
CA PHE A 383 -1.47 18.15 -21.15
C PHE A 383 -2.46 18.44 -22.28
N THR A 384 -3.35 17.51 -22.54
CA THR A 384 -4.24 17.56 -23.70
C THR A 384 -5.46 18.46 -23.48
N ASN A 385 -6.19 18.77 -24.53
CA ASN A 385 -7.49 19.48 -24.53
C ASN A 385 -7.44 20.90 -23.92
N GLN A 386 -6.33 21.61 -24.05
CA GLN A 386 -6.15 22.92 -23.41
C GLN A 386 -7.01 24.02 -24.04
N SER A 387 -7.33 23.90 -25.32
CA SER A 387 -8.21 24.83 -26.06
C SER A 387 -9.70 24.54 -25.89
N ASP A 388 -10.06 23.36 -25.34
CA ASP A 388 -11.44 22.96 -25.18
C ASP A 388 -11.77 22.62 -23.70
N ARG A 389 -12.05 21.36 -23.35
CA ARG A 389 -12.53 20.95 -22.02
C ARG A 389 -11.48 20.90 -20.93
N GLY A 390 -10.22 20.87 -21.27
CA GLY A 390 -9.10 20.66 -20.33
C GLY A 390 -8.67 19.20 -20.23
N ASN A 391 -7.55 18.99 -19.56
CA ASN A 391 -6.92 17.67 -19.39
C ASN A 391 -7.66 16.81 -18.38
N HIS A 392 -7.86 15.53 -18.70
CA HIS A 392 -8.46 14.59 -17.76
C HIS A 392 -7.68 14.49 -16.44
N VAL A 393 -8.37 14.69 -15.34
CA VAL A 393 -7.85 14.49 -13.99
C VAL A 393 -8.61 13.38 -13.27
N ASN A 394 -7.92 12.72 -12.34
CA ASN A 394 -8.48 11.77 -11.41
C ASN A 394 -7.99 12.08 -10.00
N ILE A 395 -8.60 11.52 -8.99
CA ILE A 395 -8.33 11.87 -7.59
C ILE A 395 -7.79 10.69 -6.80
N SER A 396 -7.02 10.99 -5.76
CA SER A 396 -7.00 10.17 -4.56
C SER A 396 -8.07 10.69 -3.63
N GLY A 397 -8.77 9.82 -2.94
CA GLY A 397 -9.85 10.23 -2.06
C GLY A 397 -9.84 9.49 -0.74
N GLY A 398 -10.55 10.04 0.23
CA GLY A 398 -10.77 9.47 1.54
C GLY A 398 -12.19 9.66 2.04
N GLY A 399 -12.60 8.81 2.98
CA GLY A 399 -13.89 8.89 3.66
C GLY A 399 -13.84 8.21 5.02
N VAL A 400 -14.70 8.64 5.92
CA VAL A 400 -14.85 8.03 7.25
C VAL A 400 -15.78 6.84 7.13
N VAL A 401 -15.42 5.73 7.77
CA VAL A 401 -16.24 4.52 7.77
C VAL A 401 -17.48 4.72 8.65
N LYS A 402 -18.65 4.28 8.16
CA LYS A 402 -19.96 4.52 8.78
C LYS A 402 -20.02 4.12 10.25
N TYR A 403 -19.41 2.98 10.59
CA TYR A 403 -19.40 2.41 11.93
C TYR A 403 -18.07 2.61 12.66
N SER A 404 -17.25 3.59 12.23
CA SER A 404 -16.04 3.96 12.97
C SER A 404 -16.36 4.29 14.42
N LYS A 405 -15.53 3.79 15.32
CA LYS A 405 -15.58 4.10 16.75
C LYS A 405 -14.79 5.38 17.08
N ASN A 406 -13.95 5.85 16.16
CA ASN A 406 -13.02 6.99 16.32
C ASN A 406 -13.33 8.10 15.30
N LYS A 407 -14.61 8.42 15.08
CA LYS A 407 -15.06 9.34 14.02
C LYS A 407 -14.38 10.70 14.06
N GLU A 408 -14.22 11.27 15.25
CA GLU A 408 -13.58 12.59 15.41
C GLU A 408 -12.15 12.59 14.92
N ASN A 409 -11.34 11.63 15.35
CA ASN A 409 -9.96 11.48 14.89
C ASN A 409 -9.87 11.11 13.41
N ALA A 410 -10.85 10.35 12.88
CA ALA A 410 -10.96 10.04 11.47
C ALA A 410 -11.23 11.29 10.62
N ILE A 411 -12.11 12.17 11.08
CA ILE A 411 -12.38 13.49 10.46
C ILE A 411 -11.13 14.35 10.53
N ARG A 412 -10.50 14.47 11.69
CA ARG A 412 -9.22 15.21 11.85
C ARG A 412 -8.13 14.75 10.89
N LEU A 413 -8.04 13.45 10.60
CA LEU A 413 -7.10 12.96 9.58
C LEU A 413 -7.47 13.47 8.18
N LEU A 414 -8.75 13.41 7.77
CA LEU A 414 -9.16 13.90 6.45
C LEU A 414 -8.93 15.40 6.34
N GLU A 415 -9.25 16.18 7.37
CA GLU A 415 -8.98 17.63 7.44
C GLU A 415 -7.48 17.90 7.26
N PHE A 416 -6.63 17.23 8.05
CA PHE A 416 -5.18 17.34 7.95
C PHE A 416 -4.66 17.05 6.54
N LEU A 417 -5.19 16.00 5.89
CA LEU A 417 -4.76 15.62 4.54
C LEU A 417 -5.12 16.67 3.46
N THR A 418 -6.05 17.60 3.77
CA THR A 418 -6.41 18.73 2.91
C THR A 418 -5.77 20.05 3.32
N GLU A 419 -5.09 20.11 4.48
CA GLU A 419 -4.36 21.29 4.94
C GLU A 419 -3.06 21.52 4.16
N GLN A 420 -2.53 22.74 4.28
CA GLN A 420 -1.34 23.18 3.55
C GLN A 420 -0.14 22.23 3.69
N THR A 421 0.14 21.74 4.90
CA THR A 421 1.28 20.85 5.16
C THR A 421 1.18 19.56 4.36
N ALA A 422 0.03 18.87 4.45
CA ALA A 422 -0.17 17.62 3.72
C ALA A 422 -0.26 17.85 2.19
N GLN A 423 -0.90 18.94 1.77
CA GLN A 423 -1.03 19.26 0.35
C GLN A 423 0.33 19.57 -0.32
N ARG A 424 1.26 20.20 0.41
CA ARG A 424 2.66 20.35 -0.06
C ARG A 424 3.36 19.00 -0.16
N LEU A 425 3.20 18.12 0.83
CA LEU A 425 3.78 16.77 0.79
C LEU A 425 3.27 15.96 -0.41
N TYR A 426 1.98 16.11 -0.80
CA TYR A 426 1.48 15.48 -2.03
C TYR A 426 2.28 15.94 -3.26
N GLY A 427 2.59 17.21 -3.38
CA GLY A 427 3.39 17.76 -4.48
C GLY A 427 4.85 17.30 -4.43
N GLU A 428 5.48 17.39 -3.28
CA GLU A 428 6.92 17.14 -3.11
C GLU A 428 7.29 15.64 -3.14
N ILE A 429 6.51 14.81 -2.44
CA ILE A 429 6.84 13.36 -2.30
C ILE A 429 6.19 12.53 -3.41
N ASN A 430 4.92 12.84 -3.71
CA ASN A 430 4.12 12.03 -4.62
C ASN A 430 4.00 12.62 -6.02
N PHE A 431 4.39 13.88 -6.23
CA PHE A 431 4.19 14.64 -7.47
C PHE A 431 2.71 14.72 -7.86
N GLU A 432 1.80 14.85 -6.90
CA GLU A 432 0.36 14.98 -7.10
C GLU A 432 -0.06 16.44 -6.90
N TYR A 433 -1.04 16.92 -7.66
CA TYR A 433 -1.56 18.28 -7.53
C TYR A 433 -2.44 18.44 -6.29
N PRO A 434 -2.37 19.59 -5.61
CA PRO A 434 -3.22 19.86 -4.46
C PRO A 434 -4.70 19.96 -4.87
N VAL A 435 -5.60 19.53 -3.99
CA VAL A 435 -7.04 19.76 -4.12
C VAL A 435 -7.45 21.10 -3.51
N ASN A 436 -6.74 21.53 -2.46
CA ASN A 436 -6.98 22.79 -1.77
C ASN A 436 -6.52 23.96 -2.65
N PRO A 437 -7.46 24.83 -3.10
CA PRO A 437 -7.12 25.94 -4.00
C PRO A 437 -6.23 27.01 -3.37
N ALA A 438 -6.18 27.09 -2.03
CA ALA A 438 -5.31 28.00 -1.32
C ALA A 438 -3.84 27.54 -1.25
N VAL A 439 -3.55 26.29 -1.64
CA VAL A 439 -2.18 25.76 -1.61
C VAL A 439 -1.56 25.87 -3.00
N PRO A 440 -0.45 26.60 -3.13
CA PRO A 440 0.21 26.76 -4.42
C PRO A 440 0.78 25.44 -4.93
N ILE A 441 0.74 25.25 -6.24
CA ILE A 441 1.37 24.14 -6.93
C ILE A 441 2.89 24.25 -6.73
N GLY A 442 3.55 23.15 -6.34
CA GLY A 442 4.98 23.10 -6.12
C GLY A 442 5.79 23.44 -7.38
N LYS A 443 6.96 24.07 -7.23
CA LYS A 443 7.83 24.53 -8.33
C LYS A 443 8.12 23.43 -9.34
N GLU A 444 8.33 22.21 -8.89
CA GLU A 444 8.61 21.07 -9.75
C GLU A 444 7.43 20.74 -10.68
N LEU A 445 6.23 20.66 -10.14
CA LEU A 445 5.03 20.42 -10.94
C LEU A 445 4.76 21.56 -11.93
N LEU A 446 5.02 22.81 -11.54
CA LEU A 446 4.91 23.98 -12.42
C LEU A 446 5.90 23.91 -13.58
N SER A 447 7.11 23.38 -13.36
CA SER A 447 8.14 23.24 -14.39
C SER A 447 7.73 22.29 -15.53
N TRP A 448 6.77 21.37 -15.26
CA TRP A 448 6.24 20.44 -16.27
C TRP A 448 5.14 21.06 -17.13
N GLY A 449 4.65 22.23 -16.76
CA GLY A 449 3.63 23.01 -17.46
C GLY A 449 2.38 23.23 -16.62
N ASN A 450 1.78 24.38 -16.82
CA ASN A 450 0.44 24.68 -16.32
C ASN A 450 -0.60 24.06 -17.26
N PHE A 451 -1.73 23.65 -16.71
CA PHE A 451 -2.81 23.09 -17.52
C PHE A 451 -4.18 23.44 -16.97
N LYS A 452 -5.14 23.55 -17.87
CA LYS A 452 -6.56 23.61 -17.57
C LYS A 452 -7.07 22.22 -17.29
N GLU A 453 -7.74 22.03 -16.14
CA GLU A 453 -8.38 20.77 -15.74
C GLU A 453 -9.73 20.60 -16.44
N ASP A 454 -10.05 19.36 -16.81
CA ASP A 454 -11.39 18.97 -17.21
C ASP A 454 -12.33 19.06 -16.00
N LYS A 455 -13.41 19.84 -16.12
CA LYS A 455 -14.37 20.07 -15.05
C LYS A 455 -15.55 19.09 -15.05
N ILE A 456 -15.47 18.00 -15.82
CA ILE A 456 -16.48 16.94 -15.74
C ILE A 456 -16.54 16.41 -14.29
N GLU A 457 -17.75 16.38 -13.75
CA GLU A 457 -17.97 15.85 -12.41
C GLU A 457 -17.35 14.44 -12.24
N ILE A 458 -16.56 14.28 -11.23
CA ILE A 458 -15.83 13.05 -10.96
C ILE A 458 -16.78 11.85 -10.76
N GLU A 459 -17.96 12.08 -10.15
CA GLU A 459 -18.99 11.04 -9.98
C GLU A 459 -19.56 10.56 -11.32
N LYS A 460 -19.77 11.48 -12.27
CA LYS A 460 -20.22 11.13 -13.63
C LYS A 460 -19.21 10.22 -14.33
N ILE A 461 -17.92 10.55 -14.23
CA ILE A 461 -16.84 9.67 -14.75
C ILE A 461 -16.92 8.28 -14.10
N ALA A 462 -17.07 8.23 -12.79
CA ALA A 462 -17.15 6.96 -12.06
C ALA A 462 -18.40 6.13 -12.42
N SER A 463 -19.54 6.78 -12.69
CA SER A 463 -20.78 6.11 -13.10
C SER A 463 -20.63 5.39 -14.45
N LEU A 464 -19.82 5.97 -15.36
CA LEU A 464 -19.55 5.45 -16.69
C LEU A 464 -18.47 4.35 -16.76
N ALA A 465 -17.84 4.00 -15.61
CA ALA A 465 -16.76 3.01 -15.58
C ALA A 465 -17.16 1.64 -16.15
N ARG A 466 -18.41 1.22 -15.97
CA ARG A 466 -18.92 -0.04 -16.53
C ARG A 466 -19.10 0.04 -18.05
N ALA A 467 -19.59 1.16 -18.58
CA ALA A 467 -19.68 1.40 -20.01
C ALA A 467 -18.29 1.45 -20.65
N ALA A 468 -17.34 2.13 -20.02
CA ALA A 468 -15.94 2.15 -20.47
C ALA A 468 -15.33 0.74 -20.52
N GLN A 469 -15.58 -0.11 -19.49
CA GLN A 469 -15.09 -1.49 -19.49
C GLN A 469 -15.64 -2.29 -20.67
N LYS A 470 -16.94 -2.18 -20.99
CA LYS A 470 -17.54 -2.86 -22.16
C LYS A 470 -16.87 -2.46 -23.49
N ILE A 471 -16.53 -1.17 -23.65
CA ILE A 471 -15.82 -0.70 -24.84
C ILE A 471 -14.41 -1.27 -24.87
N ILE A 472 -13.68 -1.26 -23.75
CA ILE A 472 -12.32 -1.83 -23.63
C ILE A 472 -12.33 -3.31 -24.05
N ASP A 473 -13.27 -4.10 -23.49
CA ASP A 473 -13.38 -5.52 -23.81
C ASP A 473 -13.69 -5.76 -25.30
N LYS A 474 -14.55 -4.92 -25.89
CA LYS A 474 -14.90 -5.01 -27.33
C LYS A 474 -13.77 -4.61 -28.27
N THR A 475 -12.93 -3.68 -27.87
CA THR A 475 -11.83 -3.15 -28.70
C THR A 475 -10.50 -3.87 -28.51
N GLY A 476 -10.37 -4.67 -27.44
CA GLY A 476 -9.13 -5.38 -27.10
C GLY A 476 -8.04 -4.48 -26.51
N TRP A 477 -8.42 -3.35 -25.90
CA TRP A 477 -7.45 -2.43 -25.31
C TRP A 477 -6.85 -2.95 -24.00
#